data_ba1f34ec6d8103b8d413231a3824adcc
#
_entry.id   ba1f34ec6d8103b8d413231a3824adcc
#
_cell.length_a   1.000
_cell.length_b   1.000
_cell.length_c   1.000
_cell.angle_alpha   90.00
_cell.angle_beta   90.00
_cell.angle_gamma   90.00
#
_symmetry.space_group_name_H-M   'P 1'
#
loop_
_entity.id
_entity.type
_entity.pdbx_description
1 polymer ?
#
loop_
_entity_poly.entity_id
_entity_poly.type
_entity_poly.pdbx_seq_one_letter_code
_entity_poly.pdbx_strand_id
1 'polypeptide(L)'
;MPTSPPEEAAQQAASTVDRIALGWREWVALPDLDIARIKAKVDTGARTSCLHTFRMEPYEREGERRVRFWVHPVQNDLHQVIECDAAVIDERMVSDSGGHREQRLVILTTLRVGDRSWSVEMTLTNRDSMRFRMLLGRTAMAGQSLVFPESSYLAGEPVLRMSK
;
A
#
# COMPACT_ATOMS: atom_id res chain seq x y z
N MET A 1 26.62 25.79 2.42
CA MET A 1 26.11 25.88 2.09
C MET A 1 25.28 25.45 1.43
N PRO A 2 24.75 25.14 1.25
CA PRO A 2 24.06 24.64 0.70
C PRO A 2 23.23 24.72 0.05
N THR A 3 22.80 24.49 -0.24
CA THR A 3 22.34 24.52 -1.01
C THR A 3 21.25 24.09 -1.52
N SER A 4 20.29 24.07 -1.33
CA SER A 4 19.37 23.70 -2.03
C SER A 4 19.26 24.33 -3.20
N PRO A 5 19.61 23.81 -4.09
CA PRO A 5 19.69 24.45 -5.30
C PRO A 5 18.34 24.75 -5.86
N PRO A 6 18.19 25.88 -6.44
CA PRO A 6 17.00 26.21 -7.19
C PRO A 6 16.65 25.20 -8.27
N GLU A 7 17.65 24.49 -8.76
CA GLU A 7 17.45 23.42 -9.75
C GLU A 7 16.63 22.27 -9.19
N GLU A 8 16.92 21.87 -7.97
CA GLU A 8 16.21 20.76 -7.34
C GLU A 8 14.76 21.12 -7.10
N ALA A 9 14.48 22.31 -6.63
CA ALA A 9 13.13 22.79 -6.44
C ALA A 9 12.38 22.88 -7.76
N ALA A 10 13.02 23.32 -8.81
CA ALA A 10 12.42 23.41 -10.13
C ALA A 10 12.11 22.03 -10.69
N GLN A 11 12.97 21.05 -10.48
CA GLN A 11 12.75 19.68 -10.91
C GLN A 11 11.55 19.07 -10.17
N GLN A 12 11.43 19.30 -8.89
CA GLN A 12 10.31 18.83 -8.13
C GLN A 12 9.01 19.46 -8.61
N ALA A 13 9.00 20.76 -8.85
CA ALA A 13 7.82 21.44 -9.35
C ALA A 13 7.40 20.93 -10.71
N ALA A 14 8.36 20.70 -11.60
CA ALA A 14 8.06 20.17 -12.93
C ALA A 14 7.50 18.76 -12.86
N SER A 15 8.01 17.91 -11.94
CA SER A 15 7.56 16.54 -11.84
C SER A 15 6.18 16.41 -11.22
N THR A 16 5.66 17.43 -10.51
CA THR A 16 4.32 17.35 -9.91
C THR A 16 3.21 17.30 -10.95
N VAL A 17 3.48 17.75 -12.17
CA VAL A 17 2.49 17.69 -13.25
C VAL A 17 2.08 16.25 -13.55
N ASP A 18 3.00 15.30 -13.40
CA ASP A 18 2.73 13.90 -13.71
C ASP A 18 2.30 13.11 -12.47
N ARG A 19 2.16 13.75 -11.33
CA ARG A 19 1.79 13.04 -10.12
C ARG A 19 0.29 12.90 -10.01
N ILE A 20 -0.13 11.74 -9.51
CA ILE A 20 -1.55 11.50 -9.30
C ILE A 20 -2.02 12.17 -8.01
N ALA A 21 -3.20 12.80 -8.06
CA ALA A 21 -3.79 13.42 -6.88
C ALA A 21 -4.50 12.37 -6.03
N LEU A 22 -4.20 12.35 -4.75
CA LEU A 22 -4.84 11.45 -3.78
C LEU A 22 -5.54 12.27 -2.71
N GLY A 23 -6.67 11.77 -2.24
CA GLY A 23 -7.32 12.30 -1.05
C GLY A 23 -6.81 11.60 0.20
N TRP A 24 -7.53 11.74 1.32
CA TRP A 24 -7.14 11.08 2.55
C TRP A 24 -7.49 9.57 2.55
N ARG A 25 -8.34 9.17 1.61
CA ARG A 25 -8.66 7.77 1.35
C ARG A 25 -8.87 7.57 -0.13
N GLU A 26 -8.53 6.37 -0.61
CA GLU A 26 -8.60 6.05 -2.04
C GLU A 26 -8.98 4.60 -2.26
N TRP A 27 -9.58 4.34 -3.42
CA TRP A 27 -9.73 2.97 -3.91
C TRP A 27 -8.45 2.57 -4.65
N VAL A 28 -7.88 1.44 -4.27
CA VAL A 28 -6.68 0.94 -4.95
C VAL A 28 -6.84 -0.54 -5.26
N ALA A 29 -5.96 -1.07 -6.09
CA ALA A 29 -5.91 -2.49 -6.39
C ALA A 29 -4.51 -3.03 -6.09
N LEU A 30 -4.46 -4.29 -5.75
CA LEU A 30 -3.21 -5.03 -5.58
C LEU A 30 -3.31 -6.25 -6.49
N PRO A 31 -3.05 -6.05 -7.80
CA PRO A 31 -3.37 -7.09 -8.79
C PRO A 31 -2.57 -8.38 -8.62
N ASP A 32 -1.34 -8.30 -8.11
CA ASP A 32 -0.54 -9.51 -7.87
C ASP A 32 -1.12 -10.38 -6.76
N LEU A 33 -2.00 -9.81 -5.94
CA LEU A 33 -2.63 -10.52 -4.83
C LEU A 33 -4.10 -10.84 -5.13
N ASP A 34 -4.53 -10.59 -6.36
CA ASP A 34 -5.93 -10.78 -6.79
C ASP A 34 -6.91 -9.90 -6.00
N ILE A 35 -6.43 -8.78 -5.48
CA ILE A 35 -7.28 -7.80 -4.82
C ILE A 35 -7.62 -6.73 -5.84
N ALA A 36 -8.81 -6.84 -6.42
CA ALA A 36 -9.25 -5.95 -7.48
C ALA A 36 -9.61 -4.56 -6.97
N ARG A 37 -9.94 -4.44 -5.69
CA ARG A 37 -10.38 -3.18 -5.13
C ARG A 37 -10.33 -3.25 -3.61
N ILE A 38 -9.66 -2.30 -3.00
CA ILE A 38 -9.60 -2.21 -1.54
C ILE A 38 -9.51 -0.73 -1.17
N LYS A 39 -10.17 -0.35 -0.10
CA LYS A 39 -10.15 1.02 0.39
C LYS A 39 -8.91 1.23 1.23
N ALA A 40 -8.06 2.16 0.85
CA ALA A 40 -6.83 2.47 1.54
C ALA A 40 -6.93 3.84 2.20
N LYS A 41 -6.47 3.92 3.43
CA LYS A 41 -6.29 5.20 4.12
C LYS A 41 -4.91 5.72 3.76
N VAL A 42 -4.84 6.97 3.31
CA VAL A 42 -3.57 7.61 2.98
C VAL A 42 -2.96 8.11 4.28
N ASP A 43 -1.79 7.61 4.61
CA ASP A 43 -1.14 7.89 5.89
C ASP A 43 0.29 8.34 5.66
N THR A 44 0.48 9.67 5.56
CA THR A 44 1.80 10.23 5.34
C THR A 44 2.71 10.10 6.56
N GLY A 45 2.13 9.78 7.72
CA GLY A 45 2.89 9.51 8.94
C GLY A 45 3.50 8.13 8.97
N ALA A 46 2.97 7.18 8.19
CA ALA A 46 3.54 5.84 8.10
C ALA A 46 4.59 5.78 7.01
N ARG A 47 5.73 5.17 7.30
CA ARG A 47 6.79 5.04 6.30
C ARG A 47 6.40 4.05 5.21
N THR A 48 5.90 2.90 5.59
CA THR A 48 5.62 1.79 4.68
C THR A 48 4.13 1.47 4.72
N SER A 49 3.59 1.09 3.58
CA SER A 49 2.20 0.66 3.48
C SER A 49 1.95 -0.61 4.31
N CYS A 50 0.72 -0.83 4.69
CA CYS A 50 0.35 -1.95 5.54
C CYS A 50 -0.95 -2.57 5.04
N LEU A 51 -0.98 -3.88 4.98
CA LEU A 51 -2.17 -4.65 4.62
C LEU A 51 -2.60 -5.45 5.85
N HIS A 52 -3.86 -5.31 6.24
CA HIS A 52 -4.41 -6.02 7.39
C HIS A 52 -4.88 -7.39 6.96
N THR A 53 -4.41 -8.41 7.64
CA THR A 53 -4.78 -9.79 7.38
C THR A 53 -5.45 -10.36 8.63
N PHE A 54 -6.25 -11.39 8.47
CA PHE A 54 -6.81 -12.08 9.63
C PHE A 54 -6.15 -13.44 9.87
N ARG A 55 -5.30 -13.86 8.95
CA ARG A 55 -4.55 -15.12 9.10
C ARG A 55 -3.31 -15.05 8.23
N MET A 56 -2.18 -15.52 8.75
CA MET A 56 -0.93 -15.61 8.01
C MET A 56 -0.27 -16.95 8.28
N GLU A 57 0.27 -17.56 7.24
CA GLU A 57 1.01 -18.83 7.34
C GLU A 57 2.32 -18.68 6.58
N PRO A 58 3.40 -18.32 7.27
CA PRO A 58 4.72 -18.30 6.63
C PRO A 58 5.17 -19.73 6.31
N TYR A 59 5.89 -19.89 5.21
CA TYR A 59 6.40 -21.17 4.79
C TYR A 59 7.62 -20.98 3.88
N GLU A 60 8.28 -22.08 3.56
CA GLU A 60 9.37 -22.06 2.60
C GLU A 60 9.04 -22.93 1.41
N ARG A 61 9.45 -22.48 0.25
CA ARG A 61 9.28 -23.22 -0.98
C ARG A 61 10.56 -23.08 -1.79
N GLU A 62 11.23 -24.21 -2.01
CA GLU A 62 12.47 -24.24 -2.78
C GLU A 62 13.51 -23.26 -2.23
N GLY A 63 13.62 -23.19 -0.89
CA GLY A 63 14.57 -22.29 -0.23
C GLY A 63 14.14 -20.85 -0.13
N GLU A 64 12.97 -20.49 -0.68
CA GLU A 64 12.47 -19.12 -0.66
C GLU A 64 11.45 -18.94 0.47
N ARG A 65 11.62 -17.88 1.26
CA ARG A 65 10.62 -17.55 2.27
C ARG A 65 9.40 -16.98 1.59
N ARG A 66 8.24 -17.54 1.91
CA ARG A 66 6.95 -17.07 1.39
C ARG A 66 5.94 -16.97 2.51
N VAL A 67 4.84 -16.31 2.26
CA VAL A 67 3.73 -16.22 3.19
C VAL A 67 2.42 -16.37 2.44
N ARG A 68 1.56 -17.22 2.97
CA ARG A 68 0.16 -17.29 2.55
C ARG A 68 -0.64 -16.51 3.57
N PHE A 69 -1.54 -15.67 3.12
CA PHE A 69 -2.32 -14.84 4.04
C PHE A 69 -3.71 -14.59 3.47
N TRP A 70 -4.62 -14.24 4.37
CA TRP A 70 -6.04 -14.08 4.03
C TRP A 70 -6.49 -12.68 4.43
N VAL A 71 -7.23 -12.04 3.55
CA VAL A 71 -7.66 -10.65 3.66
C VAL A 71 -9.17 -10.56 3.51
N HIS A 72 -9.77 -9.68 4.28
CA HIS A 72 -11.15 -9.24 4.06
C HIS A 72 -11.08 -7.93 3.28
N PRO A 73 -11.26 -7.92 1.95
CA PRO A 73 -10.99 -6.72 1.16
C PRO A 73 -12.09 -5.65 1.29
N VAL A 74 -13.26 -6.02 1.77
CA VAL A 74 -14.38 -5.10 1.86
C VAL A 74 -14.55 -4.61 3.29
N GLN A 75 -14.62 -3.29 3.44
CA GLN A 75 -14.78 -2.64 4.73
C GLN A 75 -16.09 -3.09 5.40
N ASN A 76 -16.04 -3.45 6.66
CA ASN A 76 -17.19 -3.89 7.46
C ASN A 76 -17.88 -5.14 6.91
N ASP A 77 -17.18 -5.96 6.16
CA ASP A 77 -17.71 -7.19 5.57
C ASP A 77 -16.71 -8.33 5.78
N LEU A 78 -17.11 -9.36 6.46
CA LEU A 78 -16.28 -10.54 6.71
C LEU A 78 -16.61 -11.71 5.78
N HIS A 79 -17.55 -11.53 4.86
CA HIS A 79 -17.97 -12.62 3.97
C HIS A 79 -17.04 -12.80 2.78
N GLN A 80 -16.47 -11.71 2.29
CA GLN A 80 -15.53 -11.80 1.19
C GLN A 80 -14.13 -12.04 1.74
N VAL A 81 -13.49 -13.09 1.26
CA VAL A 81 -12.16 -13.49 1.70
C VAL A 81 -11.30 -13.72 0.48
N ILE A 82 -10.11 -13.18 0.48
CA ILE A 82 -9.13 -13.42 -0.58
C ILE A 82 -7.91 -14.08 0.04
N GLU A 83 -7.53 -15.21 -0.50
CA GLU A 83 -6.29 -15.90 -0.13
C GLU A 83 -5.18 -15.39 -1.02
N CYS A 84 -4.10 -14.96 -0.43
CA CYS A 84 -2.95 -14.37 -1.12
C CYS A 84 -1.69 -15.16 -0.81
N ASP A 85 -0.71 -15.06 -1.70
CA ASP A 85 0.59 -15.70 -1.50
C ASP A 85 1.66 -14.79 -2.09
N ALA A 86 2.74 -14.60 -1.36
CA ALA A 86 3.81 -13.72 -1.82
C ALA A 86 5.15 -14.13 -1.22
N ALA A 87 6.23 -13.76 -1.91
CA ALA A 87 7.57 -13.92 -1.38
C ALA A 87 7.80 -12.89 -0.28
N VAL A 88 8.46 -13.31 0.79
CA VAL A 88 8.84 -12.42 1.90
C VAL A 88 10.21 -11.85 1.59
N ILE A 89 10.30 -10.52 1.47
CA ILE A 89 11.56 -9.86 1.14
C ILE A 89 12.29 -9.32 2.37
N ASP A 90 11.59 -9.18 3.48
CA ASP A 90 12.17 -8.60 4.69
C ASP A 90 11.25 -8.87 5.88
N GLU A 91 11.78 -8.56 7.05
CA GLU A 91 11.02 -8.63 8.28
C GLU A 91 11.44 -7.43 9.11
N ARG A 92 10.49 -6.62 9.56
CA ARG A 92 10.79 -5.34 10.22
C ARG A 92 9.95 -5.16 11.46
N MET A 93 10.55 -4.50 12.45
CA MET A 93 9.81 -4.05 13.61
C MET A 93 9.13 -2.73 13.27
N VAL A 94 7.83 -2.67 13.45
CA VAL A 94 7.02 -1.49 13.14
C VAL A 94 6.31 -1.03 14.39
N SER A 95 6.37 0.27 14.67
CA SER A 95 5.63 0.88 15.77
C SER A 95 4.38 1.53 15.22
N ASP A 96 3.25 1.30 15.87
CA ASP A 96 2.01 1.96 15.50
C ASP A 96 1.84 3.26 16.29
N SER A 97 0.79 4.02 15.99
CA SER A 97 0.53 5.30 16.63
C SER A 97 0.20 5.15 18.12
N GLY A 98 -0.17 3.97 18.57
CA GLY A 98 -0.43 3.69 19.98
C GLY A 98 0.79 3.24 20.75
N GLY A 99 1.96 3.21 20.12
CA GLY A 99 3.20 2.80 20.75
C GLY A 99 3.45 1.30 20.77
N HIS A 100 2.57 0.51 20.17
CA HIS A 100 2.78 -0.93 20.06
C HIS A 100 3.82 -1.22 18.99
N ARG A 101 4.67 -2.22 19.26
CA ARG A 101 5.68 -2.66 18.32
C ARG A 101 5.35 -4.08 17.88
N GLU A 102 5.45 -4.31 16.60
CA GLU A 102 5.11 -5.60 16.00
C GLU A 102 6.13 -5.94 14.93
N GLN A 103 6.60 -7.18 14.98
CA GLN A 103 7.45 -7.71 13.93
C GLN A 103 6.57 -8.04 12.73
N ARG A 104 6.84 -7.46 11.58
CA ARG A 104 6.00 -7.64 10.40
C ARG A 104 6.80 -8.18 9.24
N LEU A 105 6.20 -9.10 8.50
CA LEU A 105 6.73 -9.56 7.24
C LEU A 105 6.51 -8.49 6.19
N VAL A 106 7.46 -8.35 5.27
CA VAL A 106 7.40 -7.37 4.19
C VAL A 106 7.38 -8.11 2.87
N ILE A 107 6.42 -7.74 2.02
CA ILE A 107 6.35 -8.27 0.65
C ILE A 107 6.49 -7.12 -0.34
N LEU A 108 6.86 -7.45 -1.57
CA LEU A 108 6.86 -6.50 -2.67
C LEU A 108 5.67 -6.83 -3.55
N THR A 109 4.83 -5.85 -3.83
CA THR A 109 3.64 -6.09 -4.64
C THR A 109 3.34 -4.89 -5.52
N THR A 110 2.51 -5.09 -6.52
CA THR A 110 2.10 -4.01 -7.41
C THR A 110 0.93 -3.27 -6.81
N LEU A 111 1.05 -1.95 -6.73
CA LEU A 111 -0.05 -1.07 -6.34
C LEU A 111 -0.61 -0.43 -7.60
N ARG A 112 -1.94 -0.44 -7.74
CA ARG A 112 -2.61 0.24 -8.83
C ARG A 112 -3.53 1.31 -8.28
N VAL A 113 -3.32 2.54 -8.75
CA VAL A 113 -4.11 3.71 -8.36
C VAL A 113 -4.56 4.38 -9.64
N GLY A 114 -5.87 4.48 -9.84
CA GLY A 114 -6.39 4.95 -11.13
C GLY A 114 -5.91 4.03 -12.24
N ASP A 115 -5.24 4.61 -13.22
CA ASP A 115 -4.69 3.86 -14.36
C ASP A 115 -3.18 3.65 -14.28
N ARG A 116 -2.57 3.94 -13.13
CA ARG A 116 -1.13 3.80 -12.93
C ARG A 116 -0.81 2.64 -12.00
N SER A 117 0.33 2.01 -12.22
CA SER A 117 0.80 0.91 -11.39
C SER A 117 2.29 1.03 -11.12
N TRP A 118 2.71 0.70 -9.92
CA TRP A 118 4.13 0.62 -9.58
C TRP A 118 4.33 -0.34 -8.41
N SER A 119 5.57 -0.79 -8.23
CA SER A 119 5.92 -1.72 -7.15
C SER A 119 6.03 -0.99 -5.83
N VAL A 120 5.51 -1.56 -4.78
CA VAL A 120 5.59 -1.00 -3.43
C VAL A 120 5.92 -2.09 -2.44
N GLU A 121 6.57 -1.68 -1.35
CA GLU A 121 6.73 -2.55 -0.19
C GLU A 121 5.47 -2.50 0.66
N MET A 122 5.05 -3.65 1.11
CA MET A 122 3.83 -3.77 1.92
C MET A 122 4.14 -4.60 3.15
N THR A 123 3.90 -4.06 4.34
CA THR A 123 3.99 -4.86 5.55
C THR A 123 2.65 -5.55 5.78
N LEU A 124 2.71 -6.73 6.37
CA LEU A 124 1.52 -7.49 6.72
C LEU A 124 1.34 -7.47 8.23
N THR A 125 0.14 -7.18 8.68
CA THR A 125 -0.17 -7.24 10.10
C THR A 125 -1.30 -8.24 10.32
N ASN A 126 -1.19 -9.03 11.38
CA ASN A 126 -2.22 -9.99 11.77
C ASN A 126 -3.25 -9.29 12.65
N ARG A 127 -3.76 -8.17 12.17
CA ARG A 127 -4.75 -7.37 12.87
C ARG A 127 -5.79 -6.94 11.84
N ASP A 128 -7.01 -7.40 12.01
CA ASP A 128 -8.07 -7.18 11.03
C ASP A 128 -8.91 -5.98 11.45
N SER A 129 -8.51 -4.80 10.98
CA SER A 129 -9.25 -3.57 11.27
C SER A 129 -10.54 -3.53 10.45
N MET A 130 -11.64 -3.22 11.10
CA MET A 130 -12.93 -3.13 10.43
C MET A 130 -13.07 -1.85 9.60
N ARG A 131 -12.29 -0.83 9.88
CA ARG A 131 -12.39 0.44 9.15
C ARG A 131 -11.63 0.39 7.83
N PHE A 132 -10.31 0.39 7.90
CA PHE A 132 -9.48 0.34 6.70
C PHE A 132 -8.64 -0.92 6.75
N ARG A 133 -8.74 -1.72 5.70
CA ARG A 133 -7.95 -2.95 5.60
C ARG A 133 -6.56 -2.70 5.07
N MET A 134 -6.28 -1.47 4.64
CA MET A 134 -4.99 -1.09 4.08
C MET A 134 -4.65 0.36 4.43
N LEU A 135 -3.37 0.61 4.71
CA LEU A 135 -2.82 1.95 4.85
C LEU A 135 -1.80 2.15 3.74
N LEU A 136 -1.83 3.32 3.12
CA LEU A 136 -0.88 3.70 2.07
C LEU A 136 0.17 4.61 2.69
N GLY A 137 1.40 4.15 2.74
CA GLY A 137 2.49 4.85 3.41
C GLY A 137 3.32 5.73 2.48
N ARG A 138 4.24 6.48 3.08
CA ARG A 138 5.06 7.47 2.34
C ARG A 138 5.86 6.87 1.20
N THR A 139 6.46 5.71 1.41
CA THR A 139 7.35 5.14 0.39
C THR A 139 6.59 4.76 -0.88
N ALA A 140 5.29 4.44 -0.76
CA ALA A 140 4.47 4.15 -1.93
C ALA A 140 4.05 5.42 -2.67
N MET A 141 3.98 6.55 -1.97
CA MET A 141 3.46 7.79 -2.52
C MET A 141 4.54 8.74 -3.03
N ALA A 142 5.74 8.66 -2.46
CA ALA A 142 6.81 9.59 -2.76
C ALA A 142 7.18 9.55 -4.24
N GLY A 143 7.18 10.69 -4.88
CA GLY A 143 7.49 10.80 -6.29
C GLY A 143 6.35 10.41 -7.22
N GLN A 144 5.25 9.85 -6.70
CA GLN A 144 4.14 9.36 -7.49
C GLN A 144 2.88 10.21 -7.34
N SER A 145 2.74 10.91 -6.22
CA SER A 145 1.45 11.50 -5.87
C SER A 145 1.58 12.84 -5.18
N LEU A 146 0.46 13.57 -5.17
CA LEU A 146 0.23 14.74 -4.33
C LEU A 146 -0.98 14.42 -3.45
N VAL A 147 -0.92 14.78 -2.17
CA VAL A 147 -1.98 14.45 -1.23
C VAL A 147 -2.77 15.69 -0.86
N PHE A 148 -4.10 15.61 -1.00
CA PHE A 148 -5.05 16.65 -0.65
C PHE A 148 -5.91 16.12 0.52
N PRO A 149 -5.56 16.46 1.75
CA PRO A 149 -6.15 15.78 2.92
C PRO A 149 -7.65 16.02 3.12
N GLU A 150 -8.21 17.06 2.49
CA GLU A 150 -9.64 17.33 2.61
C GLU A 150 -10.49 16.57 1.60
N SER A 151 -9.86 15.85 0.65
CA SER A 151 -10.58 15.20 -0.44
C SER A 151 -10.59 13.69 -0.28
N SER A 152 -11.53 13.02 -0.96
CA SER A 152 -11.64 11.56 -0.96
C SER A 152 -11.77 11.06 -2.38
N TYR A 153 -11.12 9.94 -2.66
CA TYR A 153 -11.29 9.19 -3.92
C TYR A 153 -10.98 10.01 -5.17
N LEU A 154 -9.93 10.83 -5.10
CA LEU A 154 -9.55 11.68 -6.23
C LEU A 154 -9.07 10.87 -7.42
N ALA A 155 -8.47 9.73 -7.19
CA ALA A 155 -7.97 8.88 -8.28
C ALA A 155 -9.06 8.01 -8.91
N GLY A 156 -10.23 7.94 -8.28
CA GLY A 156 -11.34 7.13 -8.77
C GLY A 156 -11.10 5.64 -8.59
N GLU A 157 -11.89 4.84 -9.28
CA GLU A 157 -11.73 3.38 -9.22
C GLU A 157 -10.48 2.96 -9.97
N PRO A 158 -9.76 1.92 -9.46
CA PRO A 158 -8.61 1.43 -10.21
C PRO A 158 -9.05 0.83 -11.55
N VAL A 159 -8.32 1.18 -12.58
CA VAL A 159 -8.58 0.67 -13.92
C VAL A 159 -7.88 -0.68 -14.05
N LEU A 160 -8.67 -1.75 -14.11
CA LEU A 160 -8.13 -3.09 -14.23
C LEU A 160 -8.17 -3.47 -15.70
N ARG A 161 -7.01 -3.44 -16.33
CA ARG A 161 -6.94 -3.84 -17.72
C ARG A 161 -6.90 -5.33 -17.81
N MET A 162 -7.68 -5.84 -18.72
CA MET A 162 -7.58 -7.25 -19.03
C MET A 162 -6.21 -7.51 -19.65
N SER A 163 -5.55 -8.55 -19.18
CA SER A 163 -4.30 -8.91 -19.74
C SER A 163 -4.49 -9.33 -21.17
N LYS A 164 -3.61 -8.97 -22.00
CA LYS A 164 -3.70 -9.31 -23.40
C LYS A 164 -3.01 -10.58 -23.70
#